data_78765feb2b1230a4456e02c1435417b2
#
_entry.id   78765feb2b1230a4456e02c1435417b2
#
_cell.length_a   1.000
_cell.length_b   1.000
_cell.length_c   1.000
_cell.angle_alpha   90.00
_cell.angle_beta   90.00
_cell.angle_gamma   90.00
#
_symmetry.space_group_name_H-M   'P 1'
#
loop_
_entity.id
_entity.type
_entity.pdbx_description
1 polymer ?
#
loop_
_entity_poly.entity_id
_entity_poly.type
_entity_poly.pdbx_seq_one_letter_code
_entity_poly.pdbx_strand_id
1 'polypeptide(L)'
;MRHSVLDCQAPYSWDVEDMGSYGPGWNSSAHTNVSLPPSPWQYQSQGKLRAPPTWGSVVLYRGGGFVADLGPDLETAMSVLQYLFDNTWLDVYTRAVFVEFTVYNANINLFCIVTIMMETAAVGAFQFYSKLQAVRLYQSTGGLSAFVMASEAIYFLFILYYMFVQGKLMKQQKWEYFRCKWNLLELAIIILSWSALSVFIKRTLLGNRDMEFYHDHKDEFASFYDTAAADSVLGYLIAFLVLLATVKMWHLLRLNPKLHMITATLQRAWTDISGFIIVMIIMFLAYSVASNLMFGWKLYSYRTLMDAVVTMVSLQLGIFNYEEVLDYNPMLGAFLIGTCIVFMTFVVVNLFISVILVAFSEEQQYHKPSEEEEIVDLMLMKICSLLGIKCKKQEKDEGKENNCTASVGKKAPVD
;
A
#
# COMPACT_ATOMS: atom_id res chain seq x y z
N MET A 1 11.50 42.09 -2.57
CA MET A 1 10.38 41.19 -2.90
C MET A 1 9.42 41.71 -3.98
N ARG A 2 9.40 42.98 -4.33
CA ARG A 2 8.44 43.55 -5.29
C ARG A 2 8.81 43.35 -6.78
N HIS A 3 10.02 42.89 -7.08
CA HIS A 3 10.50 42.69 -8.46
C HIS A 3 10.59 41.28 -8.97
N SER A 4 10.33 40.26 -8.11
CA SER A 4 10.45 38.85 -8.48
C SER A 4 9.12 38.08 -8.57
N VAL A 5 7.99 38.77 -8.34
CA VAL A 5 6.64 38.16 -8.47
C VAL A 5 5.86 39.00 -9.46
N LEU A 6 6.32 39.00 -10.71
CA LEU A 6 5.63 39.74 -11.76
C LEU A 6 4.42 39.03 -12.33
N ASP A 7 4.32 37.69 -12.20
CA ASP A 7 3.18 36.94 -12.73
C ASP A 7 2.79 35.81 -11.75
N CYS A 8 1.88 36.10 -10.80
CA CYS A 8 1.13 35.07 -10.11
C CYS A 8 0.16 34.41 -11.07
N GLN A 9 0.44 33.20 -11.45
CA GLN A 9 -0.39 32.48 -12.41
C GLN A 9 -1.35 31.54 -11.65
N ALA A 10 -2.51 31.26 -12.29
CA ALA A 10 -3.49 30.34 -11.75
C ALA A 10 -2.87 28.94 -11.55
N PRO A 11 -3.22 28.23 -10.45
CA PRO A 11 -2.80 26.85 -10.28
C PRO A 11 -3.40 25.99 -11.40
N TYR A 12 -2.71 24.88 -11.72
CA TYR A 12 -3.25 23.90 -12.68
C TYR A 12 -4.58 23.33 -12.19
N SER A 13 -5.54 23.23 -13.09
CA SER A 13 -6.76 22.43 -12.92
C SER A 13 -7.14 21.77 -14.24
N TRP A 14 -7.91 20.69 -14.16
CA TRP A 14 -8.33 19.92 -15.33
C TRP A 14 -9.21 20.72 -16.31
N ASP A 15 -9.87 21.78 -15.84
CA ASP A 15 -10.76 22.61 -16.64
C ASP A 15 -10.01 23.69 -17.45
N VAL A 16 -8.80 24.04 -17.01
CA VAL A 16 -7.96 25.07 -17.67
C VAL A 16 -6.76 24.48 -18.40
N GLU A 17 -6.67 23.14 -18.49
CA GLU A 17 -5.63 22.46 -19.24
C GLU A 17 -5.72 22.80 -20.72
N ASP A 18 -4.62 23.29 -21.31
CA ASP A 18 -4.56 23.61 -22.73
C ASP A 18 -4.46 22.32 -23.56
N MET A 19 -5.44 22.10 -24.41
CA MET A 19 -5.54 20.96 -25.34
C MET A 19 -5.40 21.41 -26.80
N GLY A 20 -4.84 22.59 -27.05
CA GLY A 20 -4.68 23.15 -28.36
C GLY A 20 -3.62 22.45 -29.21
N SER A 21 -3.55 22.87 -30.47
CA SER A 21 -2.51 22.47 -31.41
C SER A 21 -1.84 23.72 -31.94
N TYR A 22 -0.53 23.77 -31.81
CA TYR A 22 0.28 24.94 -32.15
C TYR A 22 1.43 24.55 -33.08
N GLY A 23 2.07 25.54 -33.65
CA GLY A 23 3.35 25.43 -34.33
C GLY A 23 4.53 25.73 -33.40
N PRO A 24 5.77 25.61 -33.90
CA PRO A 24 6.97 25.97 -33.16
C PRO A 24 6.89 27.37 -32.57
N GLY A 25 7.32 27.54 -31.32
CA GLY A 25 7.19 28.80 -30.56
C GLY A 25 5.75 29.14 -30.15
N TRP A 26 4.89 28.15 -30.01
CA TRP A 26 3.45 28.28 -29.61
C TRP A 26 2.61 29.16 -30.60
N ASN A 27 2.99 29.13 -31.87
CA ASN A 27 2.34 29.95 -32.91
C ASN A 27 1.02 29.28 -33.35
N SER A 28 -0.10 29.99 -33.19
CA SER A 28 -1.46 29.54 -33.56
C SER A 28 -1.73 29.47 -35.08
N SER A 29 -0.88 30.06 -35.93
CA SER A 29 -1.10 30.19 -37.36
C SER A 29 -0.69 28.99 -38.21
N ALA A 30 -0.08 27.97 -37.64
CA ALA A 30 0.40 26.81 -38.36
C ALA A 30 -0.69 25.75 -38.56
N HIS A 31 -1.47 25.86 -39.68
CA HIS A 31 -2.26 24.75 -40.20
C HIS A 31 -1.28 23.61 -40.63
N THR A 32 -0.95 22.74 -39.73
CA THR A 32 -0.12 21.56 -40.04
C THR A 32 -0.97 20.51 -40.74
N ASN A 33 -0.56 20.12 -41.93
CA ASN A 33 -1.09 18.97 -42.65
C ASN A 33 -0.93 17.69 -41.78
N VAL A 34 -1.99 16.92 -41.67
CA VAL A 34 -2.23 15.78 -40.77
C VAL A 34 -1.31 14.52 -41.06
N SER A 35 -0.31 14.67 -41.92
CA SER A 35 0.50 13.51 -42.43
C SER A 35 1.93 13.38 -41.88
N LEU A 36 2.35 14.22 -40.93
CA LEU A 36 3.66 14.08 -40.26
C LEU A 36 3.52 13.56 -38.83
N PRO A 37 4.59 12.96 -38.27
CA PRO A 37 4.57 12.57 -36.86
C PRO A 37 4.16 13.79 -36.00
N PRO A 38 3.44 13.55 -34.87
CA PRO A 38 2.86 14.65 -34.09
C PRO A 38 3.98 15.59 -33.62
N SER A 39 3.83 16.88 -33.98
CA SER A 39 4.77 17.93 -33.55
C SER A 39 4.76 18.04 -32.01
N PRO A 40 5.89 18.37 -31.35
CA PRO A 40 5.95 18.61 -29.90
C PRO A 40 4.98 19.67 -29.37
N TRP A 41 4.45 20.51 -30.21
CA TRP A 41 3.46 21.55 -29.90
C TRP A 41 2.01 21.11 -30.16
N GLN A 42 1.76 19.84 -30.38
CA GLN A 42 0.40 19.29 -30.54
C GLN A 42 0.03 18.47 -29.31
N TYR A 43 -1.13 18.84 -28.74
CA TYR A 43 -1.65 18.07 -27.58
C TYR A 43 -1.99 16.64 -27.98
N GLN A 44 -1.49 15.71 -27.18
CA GLN A 44 -1.80 14.30 -27.32
C GLN A 44 -2.67 13.84 -26.16
N SER A 45 -3.80 13.20 -26.49
CA SER A 45 -4.74 12.74 -25.48
C SER A 45 -4.17 11.58 -24.65
N GLN A 46 -4.67 11.43 -23.42
CA GLN A 46 -4.35 10.33 -22.52
C GLN A 46 -4.51 8.95 -23.19
N GLY A 47 -5.55 8.75 -24.00
CA GLY A 47 -5.79 7.48 -24.69
C GLY A 47 -4.72 7.15 -25.73
N LYS A 48 -4.16 8.17 -26.41
CA LYS A 48 -3.09 8.01 -27.40
C LYS A 48 -1.76 7.69 -26.71
N LEU A 49 -1.45 8.40 -25.63
CA LEU A 49 -0.22 8.23 -24.87
C LEU A 49 -0.24 6.99 -23.94
N ARG A 50 -1.43 6.42 -23.71
CA ARG A 50 -1.63 5.32 -22.75
C ARG A 50 -1.06 5.64 -21.35
N ALA A 51 -1.03 6.93 -21.00
CA ALA A 51 -0.50 7.41 -19.74
C ALA A 51 -1.66 7.69 -18.76
N PRO A 52 -1.72 7.01 -17.60
CA PRO A 52 -2.73 7.31 -16.60
C PRO A 52 -2.45 8.64 -15.91
N PRO A 53 -3.47 9.21 -15.21
CA PRO A 53 -3.27 10.40 -14.39
C PRO A 53 -2.18 10.18 -13.35
N THR A 54 -1.29 11.14 -13.21
CA THR A 54 -0.14 11.04 -12.29
C THR A 54 -0.26 12.05 -11.15
N TRP A 55 -0.13 11.54 -9.90
CA TRP A 55 -0.08 12.41 -8.73
C TRP A 55 1.27 13.10 -8.66
N GLY A 56 1.24 14.43 -8.70
CA GLY A 56 2.37 15.24 -8.32
C GLY A 56 2.38 15.58 -6.82
N SER A 57 3.34 16.40 -6.41
CA SER A 57 3.37 16.96 -5.05
C SER A 57 2.32 18.05 -4.83
N VAL A 58 1.92 18.73 -5.89
CA VAL A 58 0.99 19.87 -5.84
C VAL A 58 -0.42 19.46 -6.26
N VAL A 59 -0.54 18.69 -7.35
CA VAL A 59 -1.85 18.38 -7.95
C VAL A 59 -1.80 17.05 -8.72
N LEU A 60 -2.99 16.53 -9.06
CA LEU A 60 -3.14 15.38 -9.97
C LEU A 60 -3.15 15.87 -11.41
N TYR A 61 -2.17 15.45 -12.22
CA TYR A 61 -2.09 15.75 -13.65
C TYR A 61 -2.79 14.69 -14.47
N ARG A 62 -3.43 15.09 -15.57
CA ARG A 62 -3.94 14.14 -16.57
C ARG A 62 -2.78 13.45 -17.29
N GLY A 63 -3.07 12.28 -17.89
CA GLY A 63 -2.09 11.54 -18.68
C GLY A 63 -1.91 12.08 -20.12
N GLY A 64 -2.60 13.13 -20.52
CA GLY A 64 -2.41 13.83 -21.78
C GLY A 64 -1.39 14.97 -21.67
N GLY A 65 -0.95 15.50 -22.80
CA GLY A 65 -0.02 16.63 -22.82
C GLY A 65 0.70 16.82 -24.15
N PHE A 66 1.66 17.71 -24.13
CA PHE A 66 2.58 17.98 -25.24
C PHE A 66 3.81 17.09 -25.09
N VAL A 67 4.15 16.30 -26.10
CA VAL A 67 5.18 15.26 -26.01
C VAL A 67 6.26 15.48 -27.06
N ALA A 68 7.51 15.48 -26.63
CA ALA A 68 8.67 15.46 -27.47
C ALA A 68 9.47 14.16 -27.26
N ASP A 69 9.69 13.41 -28.33
CA ASP A 69 10.57 12.25 -28.31
C ASP A 69 12.02 12.70 -28.43
N LEU A 70 12.85 12.28 -27.50
CA LEU A 70 14.29 12.63 -27.49
C LEU A 70 15.13 11.69 -28.36
N GLY A 71 14.55 10.57 -28.82
CA GLY A 71 15.28 9.58 -29.59
C GLY A 71 16.21 8.66 -28.79
N PRO A 72 16.83 7.66 -29.43
CA PRO A 72 17.62 6.63 -28.76
C PRO A 72 19.05 7.05 -28.45
N ASP A 73 19.58 8.07 -29.11
CA ASP A 73 20.99 8.45 -29.05
C ASP A 73 21.20 9.79 -28.34
N LEU A 74 22.37 9.97 -27.74
CA LEU A 74 22.74 11.22 -27.08
C LEU A 74 22.77 12.39 -28.07
N GLU A 75 23.26 12.18 -29.29
CA GLU A 75 23.38 13.21 -30.32
C GLU A 75 21.98 13.69 -30.76
N THR A 76 21.11 12.74 -31.04
CA THR A 76 19.70 13.04 -31.39
C THR A 76 19.00 13.76 -30.24
N ALA A 77 19.15 13.27 -29.00
CA ALA A 77 18.55 13.89 -27.84
C ALA A 77 19.02 15.34 -27.64
N MET A 78 20.32 15.59 -27.79
CA MET A 78 20.86 16.95 -27.67
C MET A 78 20.37 17.87 -28.77
N SER A 79 20.24 17.39 -30.01
CA SER A 79 19.70 18.18 -31.12
C SER A 79 18.22 18.54 -30.92
N VAL A 80 17.40 17.57 -30.43
CA VAL A 80 15.99 17.81 -30.10
C VAL A 80 15.86 18.77 -28.93
N LEU A 81 16.64 18.62 -27.87
CA LEU A 81 16.63 19.53 -26.71
C LEU A 81 17.03 20.95 -27.15
N GLN A 82 18.05 21.10 -28.00
CA GLN A 82 18.43 22.41 -28.53
C GLN A 82 17.30 23.03 -29.35
N TYR A 83 16.66 22.23 -30.21
CA TYR A 83 15.50 22.68 -31.00
C TYR A 83 14.32 23.12 -30.12
N LEU A 84 14.00 22.37 -29.06
CA LEU A 84 12.93 22.73 -28.11
C LEU A 84 13.28 24.00 -27.34
N PHE A 85 14.56 24.16 -26.96
CA PHE A 85 15.04 25.36 -26.28
C PHE A 85 14.97 26.59 -27.17
N ASP A 86 15.46 26.52 -28.41
CA ASP A 86 15.45 27.65 -29.38
C ASP A 86 14.03 28.08 -29.71
N ASN A 87 13.07 27.18 -29.65
CA ASN A 87 11.65 27.48 -29.93
C ASN A 87 10.81 27.64 -28.64
N THR A 88 11.43 27.86 -27.49
CA THR A 88 10.76 28.13 -26.20
C THR A 88 9.61 27.17 -25.87
N TRP A 89 9.86 25.85 -26.01
CA TRP A 89 8.85 24.82 -25.73
C TRP A 89 8.41 24.81 -24.27
N LEU A 90 9.34 25.06 -23.33
CA LEU A 90 9.04 25.33 -21.94
C LEU A 90 8.85 26.83 -21.75
N ASP A 91 7.66 27.21 -21.35
CA ASP A 91 7.26 28.60 -21.17
C ASP A 91 6.78 28.90 -19.75
N VAL A 92 6.34 30.14 -19.53
CA VAL A 92 5.81 30.61 -18.24
C VAL A 92 4.49 29.92 -17.85
N TYR A 93 3.77 29.33 -18.80
CA TYR A 93 2.52 28.59 -18.56
C TYR A 93 2.76 27.10 -18.24
N THR A 94 3.96 26.60 -18.44
CA THR A 94 4.32 25.20 -18.13
C THR A 94 4.23 24.93 -16.63
N ARG A 95 3.38 23.97 -16.23
CA ARG A 95 3.13 23.61 -14.83
C ARG A 95 3.81 22.36 -14.39
N ALA A 96 3.99 21.41 -15.29
CA ALA A 96 4.71 20.18 -15.01
C ALA A 96 5.46 19.71 -16.24
N VAL A 97 6.65 19.17 -16.02
CA VAL A 97 7.47 18.52 -17.04
C VAL A 97 7.78 17.11 -16.54
N PHE A 98 7.47 16.13 -17.39
CA PHE A 98 7.77 14.72 -17.14
C PHE A 98 8.85 14.27 -18.09
N VAL A 99 9.91 13.68 -17.56
CA VAL A 99 10.93 12.97 -18.34
C VAL A 99 10.78 11.48 -18.04
N GLU A 100 10.42 10.70 -19.02
CA GLU A 100 10.13 9.28 -18.89
C GLU A 100 11.09 8.46 -19.76
N PHE A 101 11.68 7.46 -19.15
CA PHE A 101 12.51 6.49 -19.86
C PHE A 101 12.55 5.16 -19.14
N THR A 102 12.82 4.08 -19.87
CA THR A 102 12.94 2.74 -19.33
C THR A 102 14.36 2.24 -19.48
N VAL A 103 14.93 1.75 -18.38
CA VAL A 103 16.27 1.11 -18.37
C VAL A 103 16.10 -0.39 -18.12
N TYR A 104 16.73 -1.20 -18.95
CA TYR A 104 16.75 -2.64 -18.78
C TYR A 104 18.12 -3.14 -18.33
N ASN A 105 18.16 -3.88 -17.23
CA ASN A 105 19.35 -4.56 -16.76
C ASN A 105 19.27 -6.05 -17.10
N ALA A 106 20.03 -6.46 -18.11
CA ALA A 106 20.05 -7.84 -18.60
C ALA A 106 20.59 -8.85 -17.57
N ASN A 107 21.49 -8.43 -16.67
CA ASN A 107 22.11 -9.33 -15.69
C ASN A 107 21.12 -9.90 -14.68
N ILE A 108 20.16 -9.09 -14.28
CA ILE A 108 19.14 -9.45 -13.27
C ILE A 108 17.74 -9.56 -13.87
N ASN A 109 17.62 -9.35 -15.19
CA ASN A 109 16.36 -9.34 -15.92
C ASN A 109 15.32 -8.40 -15.27
N LEU A 110 15.71 -7.14 -15.08
CA LEU A 110 14.92 -6.14 -14.41
C LEU A 110 14.74 -4.91 -15.30
N PHE A 111 13.49 -4.50 -15.48
CA PHE A 111 13.15 -3.22 -16.09
C PHE A 111 12.97 -2.17 -14.99
N CYS A 112 13.54 -1.01 -15.18
CA CYS A 112 13.36 0.14 -14.31
C CYS A 112 12.72 1.26 -15.14
N ILE A 113 11.48 1.56 -14.82
CA ILE A 113 10.73 2.68 -15.40
C ILE A 113 11.03 3.89 -14.53
N VAL A 114 11.60 4.91 -15.15
CA VAL A 114 12.00 6.16 -14.48
C VAL A 114 11.11 7.27 -14.98
N THR A 115 10.41 7.94 -14.07
CA THR A 115 9.66 9.17 -14.32
C THR A 115 10.24 10.26 -13.42
N ILE A 116 10.89 11.24 -14.03
CA ILE A 116 11.35 12.45 -13.34
C ILE A 116 10.33 13.53 -13.60
N MET A 117 9.84 14.14 -12.56
CA MET A 117 8.82 15.18 -12.63
C MET A 117 9.35 16.47 -12.03
N MET A 118 9.19 17.56 -12.77
CA MET A 118 9.42 18.92 -12.31
C MET A 118 8.08 19.65 -12.31
N GLU A 119 7.67 20.11 -11.15
CA GLU A 119 6.43 20.87 -10.98
C GLU A 119 6.72 22.32 -10.68
N THR A 120 5.92 23.22 -11.23
CA THR A 120 5.96 24.65 -10.94
C THR A 120 4.74 25.05 -10.12
N ALA A 121 4.95 25.44 -8.87
CA ALA A 121 3.87 25.95 -8.03
C ALA A 121 3.40 27.32 -8.55
N ALA A 122 2.15 27.73 -8.19
CA ALA A 122 1.57 29.01 -8.56
C ALA A 122 2.42 30.24 -8.16
N VAL A 123 3.29 30.08 -7.15
CA VAL A 123 4.24 31.09 -6.68
C VAL A 123 5.59 31.08 -7.44
N GLY A 124 5.73 30.26 -8.47
CA GLY A 124 6.95 30.13 -9.26
C GLY A 124 8.06 29.28 -8.62
N ALA A 125 7.76 28.55 -7.54
CA ALA A 125 8.70 27.62 -6.93
C ALA A 125 8.71 26.29 -7.70
N PHE A 126 9.92 25.74 -7.95
CA PHE A 126 10.09 24.46 -8.60
C PHE A 126 10.22 23.34 -7.56
N GLN A 127 9.53 22.23 -7.79
CA GLN A 127 9.66 21.00 -7.03
C GLN A 127 10.09 19.87 -7.96
N PHE A 128 11.08 19.09 -7.54
CA PHE A 128 11.56 17.93 -8.26
C PHE A 128 11.14 16.66 -7.54
N TYR A 129 10.59 15.74 -8.29
CA TYR A 129 10.20 14.42 -7.81
C TYR A 129 10.65 13.36 -8.79
N SER A 130 11.19 12.25 -8.30
CA SER A 130 11.56 11.12 -9.12
C SER A 130 10.82 9.87 -8.64
N LYS A 131 10.19 9.17 -9.57
CA LYS A 131 9.53 7.90 -9.34
C LYS A 131 10.26 6.81 -10.11
N LEU A 132 10.81 5.86 -9.38
CA LEU A 132 11.48 4.70 -9.95
C LEU A 132 10.65 3.46 -9.64
N GLN A 133 10.26 2.74 -10.69
CA GLN A 133 9.51 1.50 -10.57
C GLN A 133 10.27 0.36 -11.23
N ALA A 134 10.69 -0.61 -10.42
CA ALA A 134 11.40 -1.78 -10.91
C ALA A 134 10.40 -2.92 -11.12
N VAL A 135 10.37 -3.48 -12.34
CA VAL A 135 9.46 -4.57 -12.73
C VAL A 135 10.25 -5.70 -13.36
N ARG A 136 9.95 -6.91 -12.94
CA ARG A 136 10.46 -8.13 -13.58
C ARG A 136 9.37 -8.70 -14.50
N LEU A 137 9.52 -8.54 -15.81
CA LEU A 137 8.55 -9.00 -16.80
C LEU A 137 8.61 -10.50 -17.02
N TYR A 138 9.81 -11.07 -17.05
CA TYR A 138 10.01 -12.49 -17.25
C TYR A 138 10.39 -13.18 -15.95
N GLN A 139 9.79 -14.33 -15.71
CA GLN A 139 10.27 -15.21 -14.66
C GLN A 139 11.65 -15.76 -15.04
N SER A 140 12.52 -15.88 -14.04
CA SER A 140 13.87 -16.43 -14.25
C SER A 140 13.76 -17.82 -14.90
N THR A 141 14.56 -18.05 -15.94
CA THR A 141 14.66 -19.34 -16.65
C THR A 141 15.43 -20.41 -15.87
N GLY A 142 15.69 -20.18 -14.58
CA GLY A 142 16.39 -21.13 -13.69
C GLY A 142 15.48 -22.25 -13.17
N GLY A 143 16.08 -23.28 -12.56
CA GLY A 143 15.37 -24.45 -12.00
C GLY A 143 14.28 -24.12 -10.97
N LEU A 144 14.29 -22.92 -10.38
CA LEU A 144 13.25 -22.42 -9.48
C LEU A 144 11.95 -22.03 -10.21
N SER A 145 11.96 -21.83 -11.54
CA SER A 145 10.74 -21.45 -12.27
C SER A 145 9.66 -22.52 -12.23
N ALA A 146 10.06 -23.78 -12.31
CA ALA A 146 9.11 -24.92 -12.20
C ALA A 146 8.46 -24.99 -10.81
N PHE A 147 9.24 -24.69 -9.74
CA PHE A 147 8.72 -24.64 -8.38
C PHE A 147 7.73 -23.47 -8.18
N VAL A 148 8.04 -22.31 -8.74
CA VAL A 148 7.15 -21.14 -8.69
C VAL A 148 5.83 -21.44 -9.41
N MET A 149 5.89 -21.96 -10.65
CA MET A 149 4.68 -22.33 -11.40
C MET A 149 3.85 -23.39 -10.67
N ALA A 150 4.49 -24.40 -10.09
CA ALA A 150 3.80 -25.41 -9.31
C ALA A 150 3.11 -24.80 -8.06
N SER A 151 3.78 -23.86 -7.36
CA SER A 151 3.20 -23.18 -6.20
C SER A 151 2.02 -22.29 -6.57
N GLU A 152 2.07 -21.60 -7.71
CA GLU A 152 0.96 -20.80 -8.25
C GLU A 152 -0.25 -21.68 -8.58
N ALA A 153 -0.02 -22.82 -9.23
CA ALA A 153 -1.09 -23.78 -9.54
C ALA A 153 -1.74 -24.37 -8.28
N ILE A 154 -0.92 -24.74 -7.29
CA ILE A 154 -1.40 -25.25 -6.00
C ILE A 154 -2.20 -24.14 -5.27
N TYR A 155 -1.72 -22.91 -5.26
CA TYR A 155 -2.42 -21.77 -4.66
C TYR A 155 -3.79 -21.55 -5.32
N PHE A 156 -3.86 -21.61 -6.64
CA PHE A 156 -5.12 -21.49 -7.38
C PHE A 156 -6.13 -22.59 -7.00
N LEU A 157 -5.67 -23.85 -6.88
CA LEU A 157 -6.52 -24.95 -6.44
C LEU A 157 -7.04 -24.73 -5.01
N PHE A 158 -6.20 -24.19 -4.12
CA PHE A 158 -6.64 -23.84 -2.77
C PHE A 158 -7.69 -22.72 -2.76
N ILE A 159 -7.55 -21.68 -3.58
CA ILE A 159 -8.56 -20.61 -3.70
C ILE A 159 -9.92 -21.23 -4.14
N LEU A 160 -9.92 -22.08 -5.15
CA LEU A 160 -11.13 -22.76 -5.61
C LEU A 160 -11.76 -23.61 -4.51
N TYR A 161 -10.96 -24.39 -3.79
CA TYR A 161 -11.44 -25.20 -2.67
C TYR A 161 -12.06 -24.33 -1.57
N TYR A 162 -11.38 -23.27 -1.16
CA TYR A 162 -11.89 -22.35 -0.12
C TYR A 162 -13.15 -21.62 -0.57
N MET A 163 -13.21 -21.19 -1.82
CA MET A 163 -14.41 -20.56 -2.39
C MET A 163 -15.61 -21.52 -2.33
N PHE A 164 -15.41 -22.79 -2.68
CA PHE A 164 -16.47 -23.79 -2.61
C PHE A 164 -16.93 -24.06 -1.18
N VAL A 165 -16.00 -24.22 -0.25
CA VAL A 165 -16.31 -24.45 1.18
C VAL A 165 -17.05 -23.25 1.79
N GLN A 166 -16.56 -22.04 1.56
CA GLN A 166 -17.21 -20.82 2.08
C GLN A 166 -18.54 -20.54 1.40
N GLY A 167 -18.68 -20.83 0.11
CA GLY A 167 -19.96 -20.73 -0.60
C GLY A 167 -21.02 -21.70 -0.04
N LYS A 168 -20.62 -22.91 0.32
CA LYS A 168 -21.50 -23.88 1.00
C LYS A 168 -21.91 -23.39 2.38
N LEU A 169 -20.97 -22.86 3.17
CA LEU A 169 -21.24 -22.31 4.50
C LEU A 169 -22.15 -21.10 4.42
N MET A 170 -21.92 -20.18 3.50
CA MET A 170 -22.76 -19.01 3.26
C MET A 170 -24.21 -19.40 2.88
N LYS A 171 -24.37 -20.44 2.05
CA LYS A 171 -25.69 -20.97 1.70
C LYS A 171 -26.43 -21.58 2.91
N GLN A 172 -25.70 -22.20 3.83
CA GLN A 172 -26.27 -22.81 5.04
C GLN A 172 -26.64 -21.75 6.10
N GLN A 173 -25.77 -20.82 6.37
CA GLN A 173 -25.93 -19.82 7.46
C GLN A 173 -26.68 -18.54 7.01
N LYS A 174 -26.82 -18.32 5.68
CA LYS A 174 -27.49 -17.13 5.11
C LYS A 174 -27.00 -15.81 5.78
N TRP A 175 -27.89 -15.08 6.45
CA TRP A 175 -27.57 -13.79 7.06
C TRP A 175 -26.67 -13.88 8.30
N GLU A 176 -26.71 -15.00 9.03
CA GLU A 176 -25.84 -15.22 10.20
C GLU A 176 -24.36 -15.35 9.83
N TYR A 177 -24.08 -15.78 8.59
CA TYR A 177 -22.70 -15.82 8.06
C TYR A 177 -21.97 -14.48 8.20
N PHE A 178 -22.66 -13.38 7.87
CA PHE A 178 -22.08 -12.02 7.92
C PHE A 178 -21.96 -11.45 9.35
N ARG A 179 -22.62 -12.02 10.33
CA ARG A 179 -22.45 -11.64 11.74
C ARG A 179 -21.18 -12.17 12.35
N CYS A 180 -20.64 -13.26 11.82
CA CYS A 180 -19.40 -13.85 12.31
C CYS A 180 -18.19 -13.14 11.70
N LYS A 181 -17.39 -12.46 12.55
CA LYS A 181 -16.19 -11.72 12.12
C LYS A 181 -15.15 -12.60 11.40
N TRP A 182 -15.07 -13.87 11.79
CA TRP A 182 -14.12 -14.83 11.19
C TRP A 182 -14.54 -15.26 9.79
N ASN A 183 -15.83 -15.45 9.55
CA ASN A 183 -16.33 -15.75 8.20
C ASN A 183 -16.11 -14.54 7.27
N LEU A 184 -16.28 -13.32 7.80
CA LEU A 184 -16.02 -12.10 7.02
C LEU A 184 -14.54 -11.97 6.65
N LEU A 185 -13.63 -12.32 7.54
CA LEU A 185 -12.19 -12.34 7.27
C LEU A 185 -11.84 -13.37 6.18
N GLU A 186 -12.43 -14.58 6.22
CA GLU A 186 -12.22 -15.58 5.19
C GLU A 186 -12.78 -15.13 3.82
N LEU A 187 -13.94 -14.50 3.82
CA LEU A 187 -14.52 -13.92 2.61
C LEU A 187 -13.61 -12.83 2.04
N ALA A 188 -13.07 -11.96 2.87
CA ALA A 188 -12.12 -10.92 2.46
C ALA A 188 -10.86 -11.52 1.82
N ILE A 189 -10.29 -12.59 2.40
CA ILE A 189 -9.14 -13.31 1.83
C ILE A 189 -9.48 -13.84 0.44
N ILE A 190 -10.67 -14.44 0.26
CA ILE A 190 -11.09 -14.98 -1.05
C ILE A 190 -11.24 -13.86 -2.08
N ILE A 191 -11.90 -12.75 -1.72
CA ILE A 191 -12.10 -11.60 -2.62
C ILE A 191 -10.74 -11.02 -3.04
N LEU A 192 -9.83 -10.80 -2.09
CA LEU A 192 -8.49 -10.30 -2.38
C LEU A 192 -7.68 -11.29 -3.24
N SER A 193 -7.81 -12.59 -3.00
CA SER A 193 -7.14 -13.61 -3.82
C SER A 193 -7.60 -13.59 -5.27
N TRP A 194 -8.92 -13.46 -5.50
CA TRP A 194 -9.46 -13.31 -6.86
C TRP A 194 -9.05 -12.01 -7.53
N SER A 195 -9.02 -10.91 -6.75
CA SER A 195 -8.52 -9.62 -7.23
C SER A 195 -7.03 -9.70 -7.62
N ALA A 196 -6.20 -10.34 -6.79
CA ALA A 196 -4.79 -10.56 -7.07
C ALA A 196 -4.59 -11.41 -8.33
N LEU A 197 -5.36 -12.48 -8.50
CA LEU A 197 -5.33 -13.32 -9.70
C LEU A 197 -5.70 -12.52 -10.96
N SER A 198 -6.76 -11.71 -10.89
CA SER A 198 -7.19 -10.86 -12.02
C SER A 198 -6.11 -9.86 -12.42
N VAL A 199 -5.48 -9.22 -11.42
CA VAL A 199 -4.39 -8.26 -11.67
C VAL A 199 -3.14 -8.97 -12.18
N PHE A 200 -2.82 -10.16 -11.69
CA PHE A 200 -1.71 -10.99 -12.20
C PHE A 200 -1.89 -11.32 -13.69
N ILE A 201 -3.09 -11.78 -14.09
CA ILE A 201 -3.39 -12.04 -15.49
C ILE A 201 -3.27 -10.75 -16.32
N LYS A 202 -3.87 -9.64 -15.85
CA LYS A 202 -3.77 -8.34 -16.51
C LYS A 202 -2.31 -7.89 -16.69
N ARG A 203 -1.47 -7.98 -15.64
CA ARG A 203 -0.05 -7.67 -15.69
C ARG A 203 0.69 -8.48 -16.75
N THR A 204 0.42 -9.78 -16.80
CA THR A 204 1.06 -10.68 -17.78
C THR A 204 0.67 -10.33 -19.21
N LEU A 205 -0.61 -10.05 -19.44
CA LEU A 205 -1.09 -9.63 -20.77
C LEU A 205 -0.50 -8.28 -21.20
N LEU A 206 -0.46 -7.32 -20.28
CA LEU A 206 0.16 -6.02 -20.55
C LEU A 206 1.65 -6.15 -20.83
N GLY A 207 2.38 -6.92 -20.02
CA GLY A 207 3.81 -7.14 -20.22
C GLY A 207 4.14 -7.79 -21.56
N ASN A 208 3.36 -8.80 -21.97
CA ASN A 208 3.55 -9.42 -23.28
C ASN A 208 3.26 -8.43 -24.42
N ARG A 209 2.19 -7.65 -24.33
CA ARG A 209 1.85 -6.63 -25.32
C ARG A 209 2.95 -5.55 -25.44
N ASP A 210 3.43 -5.06 -24.31
CA ASP A 210 4.43 -3.99 -24.30
C ASP A 210 5.78 -4.48 -24.82
N MET A 211 6.12 -5.75 -24.57
CA MET A 211 7.33 -6.40 -25.14
C MET A 211 7.19 -6.65 -26.63
N GLU A 212 6.04 -7.10 -27.12
CA GLU A 212 5.76 -7.27 -28.55
C GLU A 212 5.87 -5.94 -29.27
N PHE A 213 5.28 -4.88 -28.72
CA PHE A 213 5.41 -3.53 -29.26
C PHE A 213 6.87 -3.08 -29.35
N TYR A 214 7.66 -3.25 -28.27
CA TYR A 214 9.08 -2.91 -28.28
C TYR A 214 9.90 -3.72 -29.31
N HIS A 215 9.53 -4.98 -29.52
CA HIS A 215 10.23 -5.81 -30.48
C HIS A 215 9.97 -5.37 -31.93
N ASP A 216 8.74 -4.94 -32.21
CA ASP A 216 8.31 -4.54 -33.55
C ASP A 216 8.69 -3.09 -33.89
N HIS A 217 8.78 -2.21 -32.87
CA HIS A 217 9.04 -0.77 -33.02
C HIS A 217 10.23 -0.33 -32.15
N LYS A 218 11.43 -0.82 -32.49
CA LYS A 218 12.66 -0.56 -31.71
C LYS A 218 13.08 0.92 -31.66
N ASP A 219 12.65 1.69 -32.64
CA ASP A 219 12.98 3.11 -32.77
C ASP A 219 11.95 4.03 -32.11
N GLU A 220 10.85 3.48 -31.57
CA GLU A 220 9.82 4.22 -30.87
C GLU A 220 9.87 3.99 -29.35
N PHE A 221 9.45 4.98 -28.61
CA PHE A 221 9.37 4.88 -27.15
C PHE A 221 8.28 3.88 -26.72
N ALA A 222 8.67 2.80 -26.06
CA ALA A 222 7.77 1.82 -25.47
C ALA A 222 7.55 2.13 -23.98
N SER A 223 6.33 2.54 -23.63
CA SER A 223 5.97 2.78 -22.23
C SER A 223 5.58 1.48 -21.53
N PHE A 224 6.31 1.11 -20.49
CA PHE A 224 6.00 -0.01 -19.59
C PHE A 224 5.25 0.44 -18.32
N TYR A 225 4.73 1.65 -18.31
CA TYR A 225 4.08 2.24 -17.14
C TYR A 225 2.86 1.44 -16.67
N ASP A 226 1.98 1.03 -17.59
CA ASP A 226 0.78 0.25 -17.27
C ASP A 226 1.13 -1.09 -16.62
N THR A 227 2.17 -1.74 -17.13
CA THR A 227 2.67 -3.00 -16.58
C THR A 227 3.25 -2.81 -15.19
N ALA A 228 4.01 -1.73 -14.97
CA ALA A 228 4.58 -1.39 -13.67
C ALA A 228 3.50 -1.00 -12.65
N ALA A 229 2.48 -0.27 -13.09
CA ALA A 229 1.34 0.07 -12.23
C ALA A 229 0.57 -1.17 -11.80
N ALA A 230 0.33 -2.11 -12.74
CA ALA A 230 -0.33 -3.39 -12.44
C ALA A 230 0.52 -4.25 -11.46
N ASP A 231 1.85 -4.28 -11.64
CA ASP A 231 2.76 -4.97 -10.72
C ASP A 231 2.74 -4.39 -9.31
N SER A 232 2.71 -3.07 -9.19
CA SER A 232 2.61 -2.37 -7.90
C SER A 232 1.28 -2.69 -7.19
N VAL A 233 0.16 -2.67 -7.92
CA VAL A 233 -1.17 -3.04 -7.38
C VAL A 233 -1.17 -4.49 -6.93
N LEU A 234 -0.57 -5.40 -7.70
CA LEU A 234 -0.43 -6.81 -7.33
C LEU A 234 0.38 -6.94 -6.02
N GLY A 235 1.48 -6.21 -5.89
CA GLY A 235 2.29 -6.17 -4.67
C GLY A 235 1.48 -5.75 -3.44
N TYR A 236 0.66 -4.71 -3.55
CA TYR A 236 -0.23 -4.28 -2.46
C TYR A 236 -1.28 -5.33 -2.10
N LEU A 237 -1.91 -5.96 -3.09
CA LEU A 237 -2.90 -7.02 -2.86
C LEU A 237 -2.27 -8.22 -2.13
N ILE A 238 -1.08 -8.63 -2.55
CA ILE A 238 -0.33 -9.71 -1.88
C ILE A 238 0.02 -9.31 -0.44
N ALA A 239 0.47 -8.07 -0.20
CA ALA A 239 0.78 -7.59 1.14
C ALA A 239 -0.44 -7.65 2.07
N PHE A 240 -1.61 -7.21 1.60
CA PHE A 240 -2.87 -7.32 2.36
C PHE A 240 -3.28 -8.78 2.58
N LEU A 241 -3.09 -9.66 1.58
CA LEU A 241 -3.35 -11.09 1.74
C LEU A 241 -2.48 -11.71 2.83
N VAL A 242 -1.19 -11.40 2.85
CA VAL A 242 -0.27 -11.88 3.90
C VAL A 242 -0.70 -11.38 5.28
N LEU A 243 -1.09 -10.09 5.38
CA LEU A 243 -1.59 -9.53 6.64
C LEU A 243 -2.83 -10.29 7.14
N LEU A 244 -3.84 -10.49 6.27
CA LEU A 244 -5.07 -11.21 6.67
C LEU A 244 -4.80 -12.70 6.97
N ALA A 245 -3.90 -13.33 6.22
CA ALA A 245 -3.48 -14.71 6.49
C ALA A 245 -2.77 -14.82 7.85
N THR A 246 -1.95 -13.84 8.23
CA THR A 246 -1.30 -13.78 9.53
C THR A 246 -2.33 -13.63 10.66
N VAL A 247 -3.35 -12.77 10.49
CA VAL A 247 -4.46 -12.65 11.45
C VAL A 247 -5.23 -13.97 11.57
N LYS A 248 -5.46 -14.67 10.46
CA LYS A 248 -6.08 -16.00 10.47
C LYS A 248 -5.21 -17.03 11.19
N MET A 249 -3.90 -16.99 10.97
CA MET A 249 -2.96 -17.86 11.68
C MET A 249 -2.97 -17.59 13.18
N TRP A 250 -3.04 -16.34 13.62
CA TRP A 250 -3.22 -15.98 15.02
C TRP A 250 -4.47 -16.62 15.62
N HIS A 251 -5.57 -16.61 14.88
CA HIS A 251 -6.80 -17.27 15.33
C HIS A 251 -6.63 -18.80 15.50
N LEU A 252 -5.86 -19.44 14.63
CA LEU A 252 -5.54 -20.87 14.77
C LEU A 252 -4.63 -21.15 15.96
N LEU A 253 -3.70 -20.25 16.29
CA LEU A 253 -2.84 -20.37 17.47
C LEU A 253 -3.64 -20.34 18.80
N ARG A 254 -4.85 -19.81 18.78
CA ARG A 254 -5.79 -19.87 19.92
C ARG A 254 -6.13 -21.32 20.35
N LEU A 255 -5.91 -22.30 19.49
CA LEU A 255 -6.07 -23.73 19.84
C LEU A 255 -5.02 -24.22 20.84
N ASN A 256 -3.92 -23.48 21.02
CA ASN A 256 -2.94 -23.75 22.05
C ASN A 256 -3.42 -23.16 23.39
N PRO A 257 -3.55 -23.96 24.47
CA PRO A 257 -4.06 -23.49 25.75
C PRO A 257 -3.26 -22.33 26.34
N LYS A 258 -1.94 -22.30 26.16
CA LYS A 258 -1.08 -21.19 26.62
C LYS A 258 -1.39 -19.88 25.87
N LEU A 259 -1.63 -19.94 24.56
CA LEU A 259 -1.96 -18.79 23.74
C LEU A 259 -3.44 -18.39 23.86
N HIS A 260 -4.31 -19.36 24.17
CA HIS A 260 -5.70 -19.11 24.50
C HIS A 260 -5.83 -18.21 25.73
N MET A 261 -5.04 -18.47 26.77
CA MET A 261 -5.01 -17.64 27.98
C MET A 261 -4.66 -16.18 27.66
N ILE A 262 -3.64 -15.94 26.83
CA ILE A 262 -3.27 -14.57 26.41
C ILE A 262 -4.43 -13.90 25.64
N THR A 263 -5.06 -14.64 24.76
CA THR A 263 -6.19 -14.11 23.96
C THR A 263 -7.41 -13.83 24.83
N ALA A 264 -7.70 -14.70 25.82
CA ALA A 264 -8.80 -14.52 26.76
C ALA A 264 -8.55 -13.30 27.66
N THR A 265 -7.32 -13.13 28.16
CA THR A 265 -6.91 -11.96 28.92
C THR A 265 -7.14 -10.67 28.12
N LEU A 266 -6.69 -10.64 26.87
CA LEU A 266 -6.83 -9.47 25.99
C LEU A 266 -8.31 -9.18 25.66
N GLN A 267 -9.12 -10.22 25.47
CA GLN A 267 -10.56 -10.08 25.20
C GLN A 267 -11.30 -9.53 26.43
N ARG A 268 -10.93 -9.97 27.64
CA ARG A 268 -11.52 -9.49 28.88
C ARG A 268 -11.13 -8.04 29.17
N ALA A 269 -9.87 -7.69 28.98
CA ALA A 269 -9.34 -6.33 29.16
C ALA A 269 -9.75 -5.37 28.03
N TRP A 270 -10.39 -5.86 26.96
CA TRP A 270 -10.64 -5.05 25.74
C TRP A 270 -11.40 -3.76 26.02
N THR A 271 -12.35 -3.78 26.93
CA THR A 271 -13.16 -2.61 27.27
C THR A 271 -12.29 -1.50 27.87
N ASP A 272 -11.42 -1.87 28.81
CA ASP A 272 -10.55 -0.92 29.49
C ASP A 272 -9.42 -0.47 28.56
N ILE A 273 -8.82 -1.41 27.80
CA ILE A 273 -7.80 -1.12 26.81
C ILE A 273 -8.34 -0.17 25.73
N SER A 274 -9.57 -0.36 25.24
CA SER A 274 -10.16 0.51 24.22
C SER A 274 -10.33 1.94 24.71
N GLY A 275 -10.71 2.12 25.96
CA GLY A 275 -10.78 3.44 26.61
C GLY A 275 -9.41 4.13 26.64
N PHE A 276 -8.35 3.39 27.00
CA PHE A 276 -6.99 3.91 26.98
C PHE A 276 -6.50 4.27 25.58
N ILE A 277 -6.78 3.43 24.59
CA ILE A 277 -6.42 3.69 23.20
C ILE A 277 -7.05 5.00 22.70
N ILE A 278 -8.32 5.23 23.04
CA ILE A 278 -9.01 6.48 22.67
C ILE A 278 -8.33 7.69 23.30
N VAL A 279 -7.98 7.63 24.60
CA VAL A 279 -7.25 8.70 25.27
C VAL A 279 -5.87 8.93 24.62
N MET A 280 -5.14 7.87 24.32
CA MET A 280 -3.86 7.96 23.61
C MET A 280 -4.00 8.66 22.24
N ILE A 281 -4.99 8.28 21.44
CA ILE A 281 -5.24 8.88 20.13
C ILE A 281 -5.54 10.37 20.27
N ILE A 282 -6.39 10.76 21.24
CA ILE A 282 -6.73 12.16 21.48
C ILE A 282 -5.48 12.96 21.86
N MET A 283 -4.64 12.41 22.71
CA MET A 283 -3.39 13.08 23.15
C MET A 283 -2.37 13.18 22.01
N PHE A 284 -2.17 12.11 21.23
CA PHE A 284 -1.33 12.18 20.04
C PHE A 284 -1.82 13.23 19.05
N LEU A 285 -3.12 13.29 18.81
CA LEU A 285 -3.71 14.28 17.92
C LEU A 285 -3.47 15.70 18.45
N ALA A 286 -3.66 15.93 19.74
CA ALA A 286 -3.42 17.24 20.37
C ALA A 286 -1.96 17.70 20.21
N TYR A 287 -1.00 16.82 20.52
CA TYR A 287 0.43 17.12 20.32
C TYR A 287 0.80 17.30 18.85
N SER A 288 0.20 16.51 17.94
CA SER A 288 0.42 16.65 16.50
C SER A 288 -0.09 17.98 15.97
N VAL A 289 -1.29 18.41 16.39
CA VAL A 289 -1.83 19.72 16.01
C VAL A 289 -0.95 20.84 16.57
N ALA A 290 -0.55 20.76 17.83
CA ALA A 290 0.33 21.74 18.45
C ALA A 290 1.68 21.85 17.70
N SER A 291 2.29 20.71 17.36
CA SER A 291 3.56 20.66 16.64
C SER A 291 3.43 21.22 15.22
N ASN A 292 2.34 20.87 14.51
CA ASN A 292 2.07 21.38 13.19
C ASN A 292 1.90 22.91 13.18
N LEU A 293 1.16 23.46 14.15
CA LEU A 293 0.98 24.91 14.28
C LEU A 293 2.29 25.64 14.65
N MET A 294 3.12 25.03 15.49
CA MET A 294 4.38 25.66 15.97
C MET A 294 5.51 25.56 14.94
N PHE A 295 5.65 24.42 14.27
CA PHE A 295 6.80 24.09 13.44
C PHE A 295 6.49 23.88 11.95
N GLY A 296 5.23 23.74 11.56
CA GLY A 296 4.82 23.35 10.20
C GLY A 296 5.28 24.32 9.11
N TRP A 297 5.47 25.60 9.43
CA TRP A 297 5.96 26.61 8.47
C TRP A 297 7.47 26.54 8.20
N LYS A 298 8.23 25.85 9.06
CA LYS A 298 9.69 25.86 9.01
C LYS A 298 10.31 24.48 8.85
N LEU A 299 9.72 23.47 9.48
CA LEU A 299 10.24 22.11 9.49
C LEU A 299 9.42 21.22 8.58
N TYR A 300 10.10 20.49 7.69
CA TYR A 300 9.47 19.58 6.75
C TYR A 300 8.69 18.47 7.45
N SER A 301 9.26 17.95 8.54
CA SER A 301 8.67 16.86 9.35
C SER A 301 7.34 17.22 10.02
N TYR A 302 6.94 18.49 10.01
CA TYR A 302 5.68 18.98 10.61
C TYR A 302 4.78 19.73 9.62
N ARG A 303 5.13 19.72 8.34
CA ARG A 303 4.48 20.53 7.29
C ARG A 303 2.99 20.24 7.16
N THR A 304 2.62 18.97 7.13
CA THR A 304 1.20 18.56 7.12
C THR A 304 0.82 17.95 8.47
N LEU A 305 -0.48 17.92 8.76
CA LEU A 305 -0.96 17.28 9.98
C LEU A 305 -0.58 15.80 10.04
N MET A 306 -0.60 15.10 8.90
CA MET A 306 -0.20 13.69 8.82
C MET A 306 1.29 13.50 9.10
N ASP A 307 2.16 14.36 8.55
CA ASP A 307 3.60 14.33 8.83
C ASP A 307 3.84 14.57 10.33
N ALA A 308 3.14 15.53 10.93
CA ALA A 308 3.23 15.80 12.36
C ALA A 308 2.77 14.59 13.20
N VAL A 309 1.70 13.90 12.83
CA VAL A 309 1.24 12.67 13.50
C VAL A 309 2.32 11.59 13.42
N VAL A 310 2.86 11.32 12.23
CA VAL A 310 3.92 10.32 12.03
C VAL A 310 5.17 10.68 12.85
N THR A 311 5.54 11.96 12.88
CA THR A 311 6.69 12.45 13.65
C THR A 311 6.46 12.29 15.16
N MET A 312 5.26 12.58 15.68
CA MET A 312 4.94 12.37 17.09
C MET A 312 4.92 10.87 17.46
N VAL A 313 4.42 10.00 16.59
CA VAL A 313 4.51 8.55 16.81
C VAL A 313 5.96 8.07 16.77
N SER A 314 6.78 8.60 15.86
CA SER A 314 8.22 8.29 15.77
C SER A 314 8.97 8.75 17.02
N LEU A 315 8.63 9.91 17.57
CA LEU A 315 9.14 10.40 18.84
C LEU A 315 8.89 9.39 19.97
N GLN A 316 7.69 8.83 20.03
CA GLN A 316 7.34 7.86 21.08
C GLN A 316 8.08 6.52 20.92
N LEU A 317 8.40 6.14 19.69
CA LEU A 317 9.19 4.93 19.39
C LEU A 317 10.71 5.15 19.59
N GLY A 318 11.14 6.37 19.92
CA GLY A 318 12.54 6.72 20.08
C GLY A 318 13.29 6.93 18.75
N ILE A 319 12.58 7.00 17.64
CA ILE A 319 13.12 7.23 16.29
C ILE A 319 12.81 8.69 15.92
N PHE A 320 13.58 9.62 16.47
CA PHE A 320 13.28 11.03 16.31
C PHE A 320 14.54 11.88 16.18
N ASN A 321 14.57 12.79 15.21
CA ASN A 321 15.63 13.78 15.05
C ASN A 321 15.28 15.02 15.87
N TYR A 322 15.72 15.04 17.14
CA TYR A 322 15.47 16.16 18.04
C TYR A 322 16.27 17.41 17.67
N GLU A 323 17.41 17.25 16.99
CA GLU A 323 18.30 18.36 16.61
C GLU A 323 17.58 19.36 15.72
N GLU A 324 16.84 18.88 14.71
CA GLU A 324 16.07 19.72 13.78
C GLU A 324 15.11 20.67 14.49
N VAL A 325 14.46 20.21 15.56
CA VAL A 325 13.49 21.00 16.34
C VAL A 325 14.19 21.96 17.29
N LEU A 326 15.27 21.51 17.94
CA LEU A 326 16.03 22.34 18.90
C LEU A 326 16.81 23.44 18.17
N ASP A 327 17.37 23.18 17.00
CA ASP A 327 18.06 24.18 16.18
C ASP A 327 17.13 25.32 15.74
N TYR A 328 15.86 24.99 15.49
CA TYR A 328 14.86 26.00 15.12
C TYR A 328 14.43 26.85 16.33
N ASN A 329 14.04 26.22 17.43
CA ASN A 329 13.64 26.91 18.67
C ASN A 329 13.88 26.00 19.88
N PRO A 330 15.02 26.15 20.56
CA PRO A 330 15.43 25.27 21.67
C PRO A 330 14.45 25.26 22.85
N MET A 331 13.87 26.39 23.20
CA MET A 331 12.98 26.49 24.37
C MET A 331 11.62 25.82 24.12
N LEU A 332 10.96 26.19 23.04
CA LEU A 332 9.65 25.62 22.70
C LEU A 332 9.76 24.17 22.28
N GLY A 333 10.81 23.80 21.53
CA GLY A 333 11.08 22.43 21.11
C GLY A 333 11.31 21.51 22.31
N ALA A 334 12.20 21.89 23.22
CA ALA A 334 12.49 21.13 24.43
C ALA A 334 11.23 20.98 25.32
N PHE A 335 10.44 22.04 25.46
CA PHE A 335 9.21 22.01 26.24
C PHE A 335 8.19 21.04 25.64
N LEU A 336 7.91 21.13 24.33
CA LEU A 336 6.93 20.28 23.65
C LEU A 336 7.37 18.81 23.63
N ILE A 337 8.61 18.54 23.29
CA ILE A 337 9.18 17.18 23.28
C ILE A 337 9.19 16.62 24.70
N GLY A 338 9.69 17.39 25.67
CA GLY A 338 9.78 16.96 27.06
C GLY A 338 8.42 16.64 27.68
N THR A 339 7.43 17.53 27.49
CA THR A 339 6.06 17.29 28.00
C THR A 339 5.40 16.11 27.30
N CYS A 340 5.60 15.93 25.99
CA CYS A 340 5.07 14.79 25.26
C CYS A 340 5.66 13.47 25.78
N ILE A 341 6.98 13.37 25.91
CA ILE A 341 7.65 12.18 26.42
C ILE A 341 7.20 11.88 27.84
N VAL A 342 7.24 12.87 28.74
CA VAL A 342 6.85 12.66 30.13
C VAL A 342 5.39 12.18 30.22
N PHE A 343 4.48 12.89 29.57
CA PHE A 343 3.07 12.55 29.65
C PHE A 343 2.74 11.20 29.00
N MET A 344 3.21 10.97 27.78
CA MET A 344 2.89 9.74 27.05
C MET A 344 3.61 8.52 27.62
N THR A 345 4.91 8.63 27.97
CA THR A 345 5.68 7.48 28.44
C THR A 345 5.39 7.18 29.91
N PHE A 346 5.45 8.18 30.80
CA PHE A 346 5.29 7.90 32.22
C PHE A 346 3.83 7.74 32.65
N VAL A 347 2.91 8.46 32.05
CA VAL A 347 1.50 8.37 32.47
C VAL A 347 0.77 7.31 31.66
N VAL A 348 0.68 7.52 30.35
CA VAL A 348 -0.19 6.70 29.50
C VAL A 348 0.31 5.27 29.37
N VAL A 349 1.60 5.07 29.03
CA VAL A 349 2.15 3.71 28.83
C VAL A 349 2.16 2.92 30.14
N ASN A 350 2.53 3.53 31.27
CA ASN A 350 2.52 2.83 32.55
C ASN A 350 1.11 2.46 33.02
N LEU A 351 0.12 3.31 32.81
CA LEU A 351 -1.27 2.97 33.10
C LEU A 351 -1.77 1.83 32.21
N PHE A 352 -1.43 1.85 30.91
CA PHE A 352 -1.78 0.79 29.97
C PHE A 352 -1.20 -0.56 30.41
N ILE A 353 0.08 -0.61 30.77
CA ILE A 353 0.74 -1.81 31.28
C ILE A 353 0.08 -2.28 32.57
N SER A 354 -0.28 -1.38 33.48
CA SER A 354 -0.97 -1.70 34.71
C SER A 354 -2.32 -2.40 34.46
N VAL A 355 -3.14 -1.90 33.53
CA VAL A 355 -4.42 -2.50 33.17
C VAL A 355 -4.23 -3.91 32.59
N ILE A 356 -3.25 -4.10 31.72
CA ILE A 356 -2.97 -5.42 31.15
C ILE A 356 -2.51 -6.39 32.24
N LEU A 357 -1.65 -5.97 33.16
CA LEU A 357 -1.17 -6.81 34.25
C LEU A 357 -2.30 -7.22 35.20
N VAL A 358 -3.22 -6.33 35.52
CA VAL A 358 -4.40 -6.65 36.35
C VAL A 358 -5.27 -7.67 35.63
N ALA A 359 -5.62 -7.46 34.36
CA ALA A 359 -6.42 -8.38 33.57
C ALA A 359 -5.75 -9.75 33.41
N PHE A 360 -4.43 -9.78 33.24
CA PHE A 360 -3.66 -11.03 33.17
C PHE A 360 -3.67 -11.77 34.49
N SER A 361 -3.51 -11.04 35.61
CA SER A 361 -3.53 -11.64 36.96
C SER A 361 -4.90 -12.24 37.30
N GLU A 362 -5.98 -11.55 36.91
CA GLU A 362 -7.35 -12.08 37.08
C GLU A 362 -7.57 -13.34 36.27
N GLU A 363 -7.15 -13.37 34.99
CA GLU A 363 -7.33 -14.54 34.14
C GLU A 363 -6.51 -15.74 34.64
N GLN A 364 -5.29 -15.49 35.16
CA GLN A 364 -4.47 -16.52 35.75
C GLN A 364 -5.11 -17.16 36.99
N GLN A 365 -5.88 -16.40 37.80
CA GLN A 365 -6.62 -16.92 38.95
C GLN A 365 -7.83 -17.77 38.54
N TYR A 366 -8.47 -17.46 37.42
CA TYR A 366 -9.58 -18.27 36.90
C TYR A 366 -9.13 -19.55 36.20
N HIS A 367 -7.97 -19.53 35.54
CA HIS A 367 -7.40 -20.71 34.96
C HIS A 367 -6.57 -21.48 36.04
N LYS A 368 -7.27 -22.28 36.85
CA LYS A 368 -6.60 -23.38 37.56
C LYS A 368 -5.97 -24.29 36.50
N PRO A 369 -4.70 -24.69 36.64
CA PRO A 369 -4.02 -25.56 35.68
C PRO A 369 -4.76 -26.90 35.58
N SER A 370 -5.66 -27.04 34.61
CA SER A 370 -6.01 -28.34 34.10
C SER A 370 -4.87 -28.77 33.21
N GLU A 371 -4.34 -29.96 33.45
CA GLU A 371 -3.20 -30.63 32.82
C GLU A 371 -3.02 -30.19 31.33
N GLU A 372 -1.84 -29.70 31.06
CA GLU A 372 -1.43 -29.10 29.79
C GLU A 372 -1.52 -30.12 28.65
N GLU A 373 -2.59 -30.07 27.86
CA GLU A 373 -2.59 -30.71 26.54
C GLU A 373 -1.79 -29.82 25.58
N GLU A 374 -0.56 -30.16 25.34
CA GLU A 374 0.28 -29.48 24.34
C GLU A 374 -0.28 -29.71 22.91
N ILE A 375 -0.11 -28.75 22.01
CA ILE A 375 -0.44 -28.90 20.57
C ILE A 375 0.16 -30.19 19.99
N VAL A 376 1.31 -30.62 20.52
CA VAL A 376 1.98 -31.86 20.14
C VAL A 376 1.09 -33.08 20.42
N ASP A 377 0.35 -33.10 21.53
CA ASP A 377 -0.56 -34.21 21.87
C ASP A 377 -1.79 -34.23 20.97
N LEU A 378 -2.32 -33.04 20.58
CA LEU A 378 -3.41 -32.93 19.60
C LEU A 378 -2.96 -33.32 18.18
N MET A 379 -1.75 -32.97 17.79
CA MET A 379 -1.16 -33.43 16.54
C MET A 379 -0.89 -34.92 16.55
N LEU A 380 -0.32 -35.44 17.63
CA LEU A 380 -0.10 -36.88 17.83
C LEU A 380 -1.41 -37.66 17.81
N MET A 381 -2.46 -37.19 18.48
CA MET A 381 -3.79 -37.82 18.42
C MET A 381 -4.37 -37.83 17.02
N LYS A 382 -4.21 -36.76 16.25
CA LYS A 382 -4.66 -36.72 14.86
C LYS A 382 -3.84 -37.62 13.95
N ILE A 383 -2.53 -37.68 14.14
CA ILE A 383 -1.63 -38.57 13.41
C ILE A 383 -1.92 -40.03 13.76
N CYS A 384 -2.13 -40.34 15.04
CA CYS A 384 -2.54 -41.69 15.49
C CYS A 384 -3.92 -42.10 14.94
N SER A 385 -4.86 -41.14 14.84
CA SER A 385 -6.17 -41.37 14.22
C SER A 385 -6.07 -41.61 12.71
N LEU A 386 -5.15 -40.95 12.02
CA LEU A 386 -4.84 -41.19 10.61
C LEU A 386 -4.16 -42.55 10.37
N LEU A 387 -3.39 -43.02 11.35
CA LEU A 387 -2.72 -44.32 11.31
C LEU A 387 -3.59 -45.50 11.86
N GLY A 388 -4.87 -45.24 12.20
CA GLY A 388 -5.82 -46.24 12.65
C GLY A 388 -5.61 -46.74 14.09
N ILE A 389 -4.79 -46.06 14.89
CA ILE A 389 -4.49 -46.40 16.28
C ILE A 389 -5.50 -45.69 17.19
N LYS A 390 -6.35 -46.47 17.93
CA LYS A 390 -7.32 -45.96 18.89
C LYS A 390 -6.64 -45.33 20.11
N CYS A 391 -6.54 -44.01 20.18
CA CYS A 391 -6.22 -43.31 21.44
C CYS A 391 -7.48 -43.10 22.28
N LYS A 392 -7.43 -43.41 23.57
CA LYS A 392 -8.52 -43.25 24.54
C LYS A 392 -8.75 -41.77 24.83
N LYS A 393 -9.97 -41.30 24.60
CA LYS A 393 -10.46 -39.94 24.89
C LYS A 393 -10.86 -39.89 26.37
N GLN A 394 -10.28 -38.96 27.13
CA GLN A 394 -10.84 -38.54 28.41
C GLN A 394 -11.87 -37.43 28.15
N GLU A 395 -13.14 -37.74 28.41
CA GLU A 395 -14.22 -36.77 28.37
C GLU A 395 -14.12 -35.77 29.51
N LYS A 396 -14.14 -34.46 29.22
CA LYS A 396 -14.48 -33.42 30.19
C LYS A 396 -15.54 -32.49 29.60
N ASP A 397 -16.52 -32.20 30.43
CA ASP A 397 -17.66 -31.33 30.22
C ASP A 397 -17.25 -29.94 29.72
N GLU A 398 -17.70 -29.55 28.50
CA GLU A 398 -17.59 -28.20 27.98
C GLU A 398 -18.84 -27.39 28.32
N GLY A 399 -18.66 -26.38 29.15
CA GLY A 399 -19.61 -25.31 29.35
C GLY A 399 -19.89 -24.57 28.04
N LYS A 400 -21.15 -24.31 27.77
CA LYS A 400 -21.66 -23.62 26.58
C LYS A 400 -21.05 -22.23 26.42
N GLU A 401 -20.11 -22.08 25.53
CA GLU A 401 -19.74 -20.79 24.96
C GLU A 401 -20.15 -20.74 23.48
N ASN A 402 -20.82 -19.65 23.09
CA ASN A 402 -21.31 -19.44 21.73
C ASN A 402 -20.13 -19.29 20.75
N ASN A 403 -19.57 -20.40 20.30
CA ASN A 403 -18.54 -20.41 19.28
C ASN A 403 -19.17 -20.57 17.89
N CYS A 404 -18.89 -19.63 17.00
CA CYS A 404 -19.09 -19.78 15.55
C CYS A 404 -18.13 -20.85 14.97
N THR A 405 -18.18 -22.05 15.49
CA THR A 405 -17.49 -23.19 14.88
C THR A 405 -18.52 -24.06 14.18
N ALA A 406 -18.25 -24.35 12.93
CA ALA A 406 -19.09 -25.16 12.07
C ALA A 406 -19.41 -26.53 12.73
N SER A 407 -20.57 -26.63 13.33
CA SER A 407 -21.15 -27.92 13.65
C SER A 407 -21.65 -28.57 12.35
N VAL A 408 -20.88 -29.50 11.83
CA VAL A 408 -21.42 -30.47 10.87
C VAL A 408 -22.42 -31.32 11.64
N GLY A 409 -23.70 -30.90 11.59
CA GLY A 409 -24.78 -31.56 12.29
C GLY A 409 -25.06 -32.94 11.74
N LYS A 410 -25.00 -33.95 12.57
CA LYS A 410 -25.80 -35.13 12.44
C LYS A 410 -27.15 -34.85 13.07
N LYS A 411 -28.20 -34.69 12.27
CA LYS A 411 -29.58 -34.86 12.71
C LYS A 411 -29.86 -36.36 12.78
N ALA A 412 -30.10 -36.87 13.97
CA ALA A 412 -30.78 -38.15 14.18
C ALA A 412 -32.30 -37.95 13.94
N PRO A 413 -33.00 -38.95 13.42
CA PRO A 413 -34.45 -38.88 13.26
C PRO A 413 -35.12 -39.00 14.63
N VAL A 414 -36.16 -38.20 14.81
CA VAL A 414 -37.13 -38.37 15.91
C VAL A 414 -38.30 -39.11 15.33
N ASP A 415 -38.62 -40.23 15.96
CA ASP A 415 -39.90 -40.89 15.86
C ASP A 415 -41.04 -40.00 16.39
#